data_449c8f74d9159faa58e2a48310344b60
#
_entry.id   449c8f74d9159faa58e2a48310344b60
#
_cell.length_a   1.000
_cell.length_b   1.000
_cell.length_c   1.000
_cell.angle_alpha   90.00
_cell.angle_beta   90.00
_cell.angle_gamma   90.00
#
_symmetry.space_group_name_H-M   'P 1'
#
loop_
_entity.id
_entity.type
_entity.pdbx_description
1 polymer ?
#
loop_
_entity_poly.entity_id
_entity_poly.type
_entity_poly.pdbx_seq_one_letter_code
_entity_poly.pdbx_strand_id
1 'polypeptide(L)'
;KDLLSDIPKSILNKYKFIKENNGIYKWGVFIRPNVKSLIGKNISYLGDAAHPMTPFIGQGACMSIEDAYAFGYMLSKYKTDLNKAQKKYNKFRIKRVRSIYTKSLNQGKLNHLSNPFLVYPRNMLMKYTNVIKNQTNQIWSYDITSILKK
;
A
#
# COMPACT_ATOMS: atom_id res chain seq x y z
N LYS A 1 -23.32 -10.39 14.78
CA LYS A 1 -23.35 -10.94 13.39
C LYS A 1 -22.33 -12.06 13.35
N ASP A 2 -22.74 -13.27 13.01
CA ASP A 2 -21.86 -14.41 12.96
C ASP A 2 -20.81 -14.19 11.84
N LEU A 3 -19.53 -14.11 12.23
CA LEU A 3 -18.42 -13.88 11.29
C LEU A 3 -18.27 -15.03 10.28
N LEU A 4 -18.76 -16.21 10.65
CA LEU A 4 -18.69 -17.42 9.80
C LEU A 4 -19.71 -17.38 8.67
N SER A 5 -20.81 -16.60 8.78
CA SER A 5 -21.84 -16.50 7.75
C SER A 5 -21.33 -15.90 6.44
N ASP A 6 -20.26 -15.11 6.51
CA ASP A 6 -19.66 -14.45 5.34
C ASP A 6 -18.64 -15.35 4.59
N ILE A 7 -18.34 -16.55 5.15
CA ILE A 7 -17.38 -17.48 4.57
C ILE A 7 -18.09 -18.60 3.79
N PRO A 8 -17.73 -18.85 2.53
CA PRO A 8 -18.31 -19.93 1.75
C PRO A 8 -18.20 -21.29 2.47
N LYS A 9 -19.29 -22.05 2.49
CA LYS A 9 -19.35 -23.37 3.16
C LYS A 9 -18.27 -24.35 2.66
N SER A 10 -17.87 -24.25 1.39
CA SER A 10 -16.79 -25.04 0.81
C SER A 10 -15.43 -24.78 1.47
N ILE A 11 -15.20 -23.57 1.96
CA ILE A 11 -13.99 -23.19 2.69
C ILE A 11 -14.11 -23.63 4.16
N LEU A 12 -15.25 -23.37 4.81
CA LEU A 12 -15.50 -23.76 6.20
C LEU A 12 -15.35 -25.27 6.43
N ASN A 13 -15.80 -26.09 5.47
CA ASN A 13 -15.71 -27.54 5.59
C ASN A 13 -14.26 -28.08 5.52
N LYS A 14 -13.34 -27.32 4.89
CA LYS A 14 -11.90 -27.69 4.82
C LYS A 14 -11.12 -27.30 6.09
N TYR A 15 -11.66 -26.43 6.91
CA TYR A 15 -10.98 -25.89 8.10
C TYR A 15 -11.75 -26.19 9.38
N LYS A 16 -11.81 -27.49 9.78
CA LYS A 16 -12.46 -27.94 11.02
C LYS A 16 -11.97 -27.19 12.26
N PHE A 17 -10.67 -26.89 12.33
CA PHE A 17 -10.08 -26.18 13.45
C PHE A 17 -10.66 -24.77 13.67
N ILE A 18 -11.23 -24.13 12.64
CA ILE A 18 -11.88 -22.83 12.74
C ILE A 18 -13.13 -22.91 13.63
N LYS A 19 -13.87 -24.02 13.57
CA LYS A 19 -15.03 -24.28 14.42
C LYS A 19 -14.69 -24.55 15.87
N GLU A 20 -13.52 -25.18 16.10
CA GLU A 20 -13.10 -25.64 17.43
C GLU A 20 -12.50 -24.53 18.31
N ASN A 21 -11.93 -23.49 17.73
CA ASN A 21 -11.11 -22.52 18.46
C ASN A 21 -11.68 -21.09 18.54
N ASN A 22 -12.89 -20.81 18.05
CA ASN A 22 -13.45 -19.44 17.99
C ASN A 22 -12.45 -18.37 17.49
N GLY A 23 -11.43 -18.79 16.71
CA GLY A 23 -10.23 -18.02 16.37
C GLY A 23 -10.33 -17.15 15.14
N ILE A 24 -11.53 -16.88 14.60
CA ILE A 24 -11.70 -15.99 13.46
C ILE A 24 -11.96 -14.58 13.94
N TYR A 25 -11.04 -13.69 13.59
CA TYR A 25 -11.17 -12.27 13.87
C TYR A 25 -11.42 -11.49 12.58
N LYS A 26 -12.34 -10.55 12.63
CA LYS A 26 -12.56 -9.58 11.56
C LYS A 26 -11.73 -8.33 11.82
N TRP A 27 -10.69 -8.14 11.02
CA TRP A 27 -9.85 -6.96 11.10
C TRP A 27 -10.32 -5.90 10.11
N GLY A 28 -10.54 -4.67 10.59
CA GLY A 28 -10.79 -3.53 9.73
C GLY A 28 -9.52 -3.13 8.97
N VAL A 29 -9.63 -2.91 7.67
CA VAL A 29 -8.56 -2.29 6.90
C VAL A 29 -8.80 -0.79 6.87
N PHE A 30 -7.91 -0.04 7.50
CA PHE A 30 -8.01 1.41 7.57
C PHE A 30 -7.11 2.05 6.52
N ILE A 31 -7.60 3.11 5.91
CA ILE A 31 -6.88 3.91 4.92
C ILE A 31 -6.93 5.37 5.30
N ARG A 32 -5.91 6.12 4.91
CA ARG A 32 -5.88 7.57 5.07
C ARG A 32 -6.02 8.23 3.70
N PRO A 33 -7.22 8.68 3.32
CA PRO A 33 -7.43 9.36 2.05
C PRO A 33 -6.72 10.72 2.04
N ASN A 34 -6.29 11.15 0.85
CA ASN A 34 -5.77 12.50 0.61
C ASN A 34 -4.60 12.89 1.53
N VAL A 35 -3.57 12.05 1.63
CA VAL A 35 -2.35 12.39 2.37
C VAL A 35 -1.78 13.69 1.83
N LYS A 36 -1.90 14.77 2.60
CA LYS A 36 -1.43 16.11 2.23
C LYS A 36 0.02 16.32 2.62
N SER A 37 0.43 15.77 3.76
CA SER A 37 1.77 15.92 4.31
C SER A 37 2.17 14.68 5.11
N LEU A 38 3.46 14.36 5.08
CA LEU A 38 4.11 13.32 5.89
C LEU A 38 4.80 13.91 7.12
N ILE A 39 4.66 15.23 7.35
CA ILE A 39 5.29 15.94 8.46
C ILE A 39 4.29 16.84 9.16
N GLY A 40 4.47 16.99 10.47
CA GLY A 40 3.87 18.00 11.33
C GLY A 40 4.90 19.04 11.74
N LYS A 41 4.59 19.84 12.79
CA LYS A 41 5.47 20.92 13.26
C LYS A 41 6.86 20.39 13.69
N ASN A 42 6.89 19.36 14.54
CA ASN A 42 8.12 18.73 15.05
C ASN A 42 8.09 17.20 14.90
N ILE A 43 7.25 16.67 14.02
CA ILE A 43 7.01 15.24 13.86
C ILE A 43 7.18 14.89 12.39
N SER A 44 7.86 13.78 12.11
CA SER A 44 7.86 13.13 10.81
C SER A 44 7.15 11.79 10.94
N TYR A 45 6.22 11.52 10.04
CA TYR A 45 5.46 10.27 9.98
C TYR A 45 6.07 9.38 8.89
N LEU A 46 6.20 8.10 9.18
CA LEU A 46 6.72 7.09 8.26
C LEU A 46 5.78 5.88 8.23
N GLY A 47 5.76 5.16 7.12
CA GLY A 47 4.97 3.96 6.97
C GLY A 47 3.48 4.16 7.25
N ASP A 48 2.84 3.21 7.92
CA ASP A 48 1.40 3.24 8.20
C ASP A 48 0.96 4.42 9.08
N ALA A 49 1.85 4.98 9.89
CA ALA A 49 1.56 6.20 10.64
C ALA A 49 1.34 7.42 9.71
N ALA A 50 1.96 7.40 8.54
CA ALA A 50 1.86 8.46 7.53
C ALA A 50 0.79 8.17 6.48
N HIS A 51 0.77 6.94 5.98
CA HIS A 51 0.00 6.55 4.79
C HIS A 51 -0.50 5.10 4.85
N PRO A 52 -1.36 4.74 5.83
CA PRO A 52 -1.96 3.42 5.84
C PRO A 52 -2.71 3.19 4.53
N MET A 53 -2.45 2.07 3.88
CA MET A 53 -2.99 1.76 2.56
C MET A 53 -3.54 0.34 2.50
N THR A 54 -4.37 0.08 1.48
CA THR A 54 -4.91 -1.25 1.26
C THR A 54 -3.82 -2.25 0.87
N PRO A 55 -3.95 -3.54 1.24
CA PRO A 55 -2.92 -4.54 1.00
C PRO A 55 -2.87 -5.07 -0.45
N PHE A 56 -3.72 -4.56 -1.36
CA PHE A 56 -3.96 -5.14 -2.69
C PHE A 56 -2.74 -5.23 -3.62
N ILE A 57 -1.71 -4.43 -3.37
CA ILE A 57 -0.46 -4.47 -4.15
C ILE A 57 0.76 -4.86 -3.31
N GLY A 58 0.58 -5.17 -2.01
CA GLY A 58 1.63 -5.64 -1.12
C GLY A 58 2.78 -4.66 -0.86
N GLN A 59 2.55 -3.34 -0.97
CA GLN A 59 3.61 -2.33 -0.92
C GLN A 59 3.77 -1.63 0.45
N GLY A 60 2.95 -1.94 1.46
CA GLY A 60 3.01 -1.24 2.75
C GLY A 60 4.39 -1.28 3.40
N ALA A 61 4.96 -2.47 3.57
CA ALA A 61 6.29 -2.65 4.15
C ALA A 61 7.40 -2.00 3.29
N CYS A 62 7.35 -2.17 1.97
CA CYS A 62 8.32 -1.54 1.06
C CYS A 62 8.29 -0.02 1.17
N MET A 63 7.11 0.59 1.24
CA MET A 63 6.95 2.02 1.42
C MET A 63 7.52 2.51 2.75
N SER A 64 7.37 1.74 3.82
CA SER A 64 7.95 2.06 5.13
C SER A 64 9.49 2.03 5.10
N ILE A 65 10.09 1.05 4.40
CA ILE A 65 11.54 0.96 4.20
C ILE A 65 12.05 2.13 3.35
N GLU A 66 11.33 2.45 2.27
CA GLU A 66 11.65 3.62 1.45
C GLU A 66 11.60 4.93 2.27
N ASP A 67 10.59 5.09 3.15
CA ASP A 67 10.48 6.25 4.02
C ASP A 67 11.63 6.36 5.00
N ALA A 68 11.98 5.26 5.67
CA ALA A 68 13.08 5.21 6.61
C ALA A 68 14.42 5.57 5.95
N TYR A 69 14.67 5.02 4.77
CA TYR A 69 15.88 5.33 4.00
C TYR A 69 15.92 6.80 3.56
N ALA A 70 14.81 7.32 3.00
CA ALA A 70 14.74 8.72 2.55
C ALA A 70 14.91 9.70 3.72
N PHE A 71 14.26 9.42 4.84
CA PHE A 71 14.35 10.30 6.01
C PHE A 71 15.75 10.26 6.62
N GLY A 72 16.33 9.07 6.79
CA GLY A 72 17.72 8.92 7.26
C GLY A 72 18.73 9.63 6.37
N TYR A 73 18.57 9.53 5.03
CA TYR A 73 19.40 10.27 4.08
C TYR A 73 19.27 11.78 4.24
N MET A 74 18.05 12.31 4.40
CA MET A 74 17.85 13.74 4.60
C MET A 74 18.40 14.22 5.92
N LEU A 75 18.27 13.45 7.00
CA LEU A 75 18.88 13.76 8.29
C LEU A 75 20.41 13.80 8.19
N SER A 76 21.01 12.83 7.53
CA SER A 76 22.47 12.80 7.31
C SER A 76 22.95 14.01 6.50
N LYS A 77 22.19 14.39 5.47
CA LYS A 77 22.55 15.51 4.57
C LYS A 77 22.38 16.89 5.21
N TYR A 78 21.37 17.05 6.07
CA TYR A 78 21.03 18.34 6.69
C TYR A 78 21.20 18.31 8.21
N LYS A 79 22.28 17.72 8.69
CA LYS A 79 22.59 17.38 10.10
C LYS A 79 22.14 18.42 11.14
N THR A 80 22.32 19.69 10.89
CA THR A 80 22.03 20.80 11.82
C THR A 80 20.66 21.44 11.58
N ASP A 81 20.01 21.16 10.45
CA ASP A 81 18.73 21.78 10.06
C ASP A 81 17.65 20.70 9.88
N LEU A 82 17.08 20.27 11.01
CA LEU A 82 16.03 19.26 11.04
C LEU A 82 14.78 19.70 10.27
N ASN A 83 14.43 20.98 10.31
CA ASN A 83 13.28 21.51 9.58
C ASN A 83 13.46 21.36 8.06
N LYS A 84 14.66 21.61 7.58
CA LYS A 84 15.00 21.45 6.17
C LYS A 84 14.99 19.96 5.78
N ALA A 85 15.54 19.08 6.62
CA ALA A 85 15.51 17.64 6.41
C ALA A 85 14.06 17.14 6.27
N GLN A 86 13.17 17.50 7.19
CA GLN A 86 11.74 17.15 7.15
C GLN A 86 11.05 17.65 5.87
N LYS A 87 11.23 18.94 5.53
CA LYS A 87 10.61 19.51 4.31
C LYS A 87 11.09 18.80 3.04
N LYS A 88 12.39 18.46 2.96
CA LYS A 88 12.96 17.73 1.82
C LYS A 88 12.45 16.29 1.75
N TYR A 89 12.38 15.58 2.89
CA TYR A 89 11.77 14.27 2.99
C TYR A 89 10.32 14.31 2.47
N ASN A 90 9.50 15.19 3.01
CA ASN A 90 8.10 15.31 2.61
C ASN A 90 7.96 15.58 1.11
N LYS A 91 8.69 16.57 0.58
CA LYS A 91 8.66 16.90 -0.85
C LYS A 91 9.05 15.73 -1.73
N PHE A 92 10.05 14.96 -1.30
CA PHE A 92 10.55 13.81 -2.06
C PHE A 92 9.57 12.64 -2.04
N ARG A 93 8.98 12.31 -0.88
CA ARG A 93 8.17 11.11 -0.70
C ARG A 93 6.70 11.26 -1.10
N ILE A 94 6.11 12.45 -0.90
CA ILE A 94 4.65 12.64 -1.02
C ILE A 94 4.09 12.22 -2.38
N LYS A 95 4.80 12.44 -3.47
CA LYS A 95 4.37 12.04 -4.81
C LYS A 95 4.31 10.51 -4.96
N ARG A 96 5.36 9.82 -4.48
CA ARG A 96 5.44 8.36 -4.51
C ARG A 96 4.33 7.73 -3.66
N VAL A 97 4.14 8.23 -2.43
CA VAL A 97 3.09 7.80 -1.51
C VAL A 97 1.71 7.88 -2.17
N ARG A 98 1.37 9.04 -2.76
CA ARG A 98 0.08 9.23 -3.45
C ARG A 98 -0.09 8.31 -4.65
N SER A 99 0.97 8.11 -5.42
CA SER A 99 0.94 7.21 -6.59
C SER A 99 0.66 5.76 -6.16
N ILE A 100 1.38 5.24 -5.17
CA ILE A 100 1.20 3.87 -4.68
C ILE A 100 -0.17 3.69 -4.02
N TYR A 101 -0.62 4.67 -3.22
CA TYR A 101 -1.95 4.68 -2.62
C TYR A 101 -3.05 4.54 -3.69
N THR A 102 -3.00 5.37 -4.74
CA THR A 102 -3.99 5.34 -5.83
C THR A 102 -3.96 4.01 -6.58
N LYS A 103 -2.76 3.48 -6.88
CA LYS A 103 -2.61 2.17 -7.53
C LYS A 103 -3.19 1.05 -6.66
N SER A 104 -2.97 1.09 -5.36
CA SER A 104 -3.52 0.10 -4.43
C SER A 104 -5.05 0.13 -4.38
N LEU A 105 -5.65 1.32 -4.30
CA LEU A 105 -7.11 1.46 -4.36
C LEU A 105 -7.71 0.96 -5.67
N ASN A 106 -7.09 1.31 -6.80
CA ASN A 106 -7.56 0.89 -8.11
C ASN A 106 -7.45 -0.63 -8.28
N GLN A 107 -6.37 -1.24 -7.77
CA GLN A 107 -6.24 -2.71 -7.76
C GLN A 107 -7.35 -3.35 -6.93
N GLY A 108 -7.68 -2.79 -5.77
CA GLY A 108 -8.80 -3.25 -4.95
C GLY A 108 -10.13 -3.19 -5.70
N LYS A 109 -10.41 -2.08 -6.38
CA LYS A 109 -11.62 -1.95 -7.21
C LYS A 109 -11.68 -3.01 -8.32
N LEU A 110 -10.55 -3.25 -8.99
CA LEU A 110 -10.46 -4.29 -10.02
C LEU A 110 -10.67 -5.69 -9.47
N ASN A 111 -10.10 -5.98 -8.29
CA ASN A 111 -10.24 -7.29 -7.65
C ASN A 111 -11.68 -7.59 -7.21
N HIS A 112 -12.43 -6.56 -6.80
CA HIS A 112 -13.81 -6.69 -6.31
C HIS A 112 -14.88 -6.47 -7.39
N LEU A 113 -14.50 -6.39 -8.65
CA LEU A 113 -15.49 -6.36 -9.74
C LEU A 113 -16.29 -7.67 -9.75
N SER A 114 -17.61 -7.55 -9.57
CA SER A 114 -18.55 -8.68 -9.56
C SER A 114 -19.48 -8.72 -10.78
N ASN A 115 -19.65 -7.59 -11.49
CA ASN A 115 -20.50 -7.53 -12.69
C ASN A 115 -19.87 -8.34 -13.84
N PRO A 116 -20.54 -9.38 -14.37
CA PRO A 116 -20.00 -10.24 -15.44
C PRO A 116 -19.57 -9.46 -16.69
N PHE A 117 -20.33 -8.42 -17.06
CA PHE A 117 -20.03 -7.57 -18.23
C PHE A 117 -18.73 -6.79 -18.08
N LEU A 118 -18.24 -6.58 -16.85
CA LEU A 118 -16.96 -5.90 -16.56
C LEU A 118 -15.85 -6.91 -16.24
N VAL A 119 -16.19 -8.03 -15.64
CA VAL A 119 -15.24 -9.10 -15.28
C VAL A 119 -14.65 -9.76 -16.53
N TYR A 120 -15.50 -10.06 -17.52
CA TYR A 120 -15.05 -10.72 -18.76
C TYR A 120 -14.00 -9.90 -19.52
N PRO A 121 -14.25 -8.63 -19.91
CA PRO A 121 -13.25 -7.83 -20.62
C PRO A 121 -12.00 -7.57 -19.74
N ARG A 122 -12.15 -7.39 -18.41
CA ARG A 122 -11.01 -7.29 -17.50
C ARG A 122 -10.11 -8.53 -17.60
N ASN A 123 -10.69 -9.73 -17.53
CA ASN A 123 -9.93 -10.98 -17.59
C ASN A 123 -9.25 -11.17 -18.95
N MET A 124 -9.92 -10.78 -20.04
CA MET A 124 -9.34 -10.79 -21.39
C MET A 124 -8.14 -9.85 -21.48
N LEU A 125 -8.30 -8.59 -20.98
CA LEU A 125 -7.21 -7.62 -20.95
C LEU A 125 -6.01 -8.15 -20.13
N MET A 126 -6.26 -8.73 -18.97
CA MET A 126 -5.22 -9.30 -18.12
C MET A 126 -4.50 -10.49 -18.78
N LYS A 127 -5.23 -11.33 -19.53
CA LYS A 127 -4.68 -12.51 -20.18
C LYS A 127 -3.84 -12.19 -21.41
N TYR A 128 -4.30 -11.23 -22.23
CA TYR A 128 -3.71 -10.97 -23.55
C TYR A 128 -2.82 -9.73 -23.62
N THR A 129 -2.68 -8.99 -22.51
CA THR A 129 -1.83 -7.78 -22.49
C THR A 129 -0.83 -7.80 -21.34
N ASN A 130 0.25 -7.00 -21.51
CA ASN A 130 1.27 -6.82 -20.47
C ASN A 130 0.92 -5.69 -19.48
N VAL A 131 -0.34 -5.25 -19.40
CA VAL A 131 -0.73 -4.11 -18.54
C VAL A 131 -0.34 -4.35 -17.09
N ILE A 132 -0.66 -5.52 -16.54
CA ILE A 132 -0.31 -5.86 -15.15
C ILE A 132 1.21 -5.93 -14.98
N LYS A 133 1.91 -6.60 -15.90
CA LYS A 133 3.37 -6.72 -15.85
C LYS A 133 4.04 -5.36 -15.88
N ASN A 134 3.59 -4.46 -16.75
CA ASN A 134 4.13 -3.11 -16.85
C ASN A 134 3.83 -2.27 -15.60
N GLN A 135 2.62 -2.36 -15.04
CA GLN A 135 2.28 -1.70 -13.79
C GLN A 135 3.11 -2.23 -12.62
N THR A 136 3.28 -3.53 -12.53
CA THR A 136 4.08 -4.20 -11.50
C THR A 136 5.54 -3.77 -11.61
N ASN A 137 6.11 -3.79 -12.81
CA ASN A 137 7.49 -3.35 -13.05
C ASN A 137 7.70 -1.90 -12.62
N GLN A 138 6.80 -0.97 -12.93
CA GLN A 138 6.89 0.43 -12.48
C GLN A 138 6.88 0.61 -10.96
N ILE A 139 6.23 -0.31 -10.24
CA ILE A 139 6.17 -0.29 -8.78
C ILE A 139 7.47 -0.85 -8.20
N TRP A 140 7.92 -1.99 -8.71
CA TRP A 140 9.00 -2.80 -8.12
C TRP A 140 10.40 -2.38 -8.55
N SER A 141 10.54 -1.78 -9.74
CA SER A 141 11.83 -1.26 -10.21
C SER A 141 12.23 0.08 -9.58
N TYR A 142 11.44 0.59 -8.64
CA TYR A 142 11.75 1.84 -7.96
C TYR A 142 12.92 1.65 -6.98
N ASP A 143 14.08 2.19 -7.34
CA ASP A 143 15.25 2.21 -6.48
C ASP A 143 15.46 3.60 -5.88
N ILE A 144 15.13 3.72 -4.60
CA ILE A 144 15.25 4.97 -3.85
C ILE A 144 16.71 5.40 -3.68
N THR A 145 17.64 4.45 -3.63
CA THR A 145 19.05 4.74 -3.37
C THR A 145 19.70 5.45 -4.55
N SER A 146 19.38 5.00 -5.76
CA SER A 146 19.86 5.62 -7.00
C SER A 146 19.26 7.01 -7.24
N ILE A 147 17.99 7.21 -6.84
CA ILE A 147 17.29 8.49 -7.04
C ILE A 147 17.77 9.57 -6.07
N LEU A 148 18.11 9.22 -4.83
CA LEU A 148 18.58 10.18 -3.82
C LEU A 148 20.04 10.60 -3.99
N LYS A 149 20.85 9.78 -4.67
CA LYS A 149 22.26 10.08 -4.94
C LYS A 149 22.48 11.01 -6.14
N LYS A 150 21.45 11.20 -6.98
CA LYS A 150 21.43 12.18 -8.06
C LYS A 150 21.09 13.57 -7.53
#